data_9df692171eb338b392a3f8581ecf28b7
#
_entry.id   9df692171eb338b392a3f8581ecf28b7
#
_cell.length_a   1.000
_cell.length_b   1.000
_cell.length_c   1.000
_cell.angle_alpha   90.00
_cell.angle_beta   90.00
_cell.angle_gamma   90.00
#
_symmetry.space_group_name_H-M   'P 1'
#
loop_
_entity.id
_entity.type
_entity.pdbx_description
1 polymer ?
#
loop_
_entity_poly.entity_id
_entity_poly.type
_entity_poly.pdbx_seq_one_letter_code
_entity_poly.pdbx_strand_id
1 'polypeptide(L)'
;MAIACFAKNKHNYPTPDGTGIRDYIHVVDLAKGHLAALNFSEQHKGFDIFNLGTGTGVSVLELVNTFEEVNEVQVPYEIVGRRAGDIAECYADITKANKVLGWEAELSIEDMCKDAWRWELNCK
;
A
#
# COMPACT_ATOMS: atom_id res chain seq x y z
N MET A 1 -11.55 5.28 14.13
CA MET A 1 -10.23 5.72 13.60
C MET A 1 -10.49 6.75 12.51
N ALA A 2 -9.93 7.95 12.60
CA ALA A 2 -10.07 8.96 11.56
C ALA A 2 -8.85 8.87 10.62
N ILE A 3 -9.07 8.57 9.34
CA ILE A 3 -8.00 8.64 8.34
C ILE A 3 -7.98 10.07 7.81
N ALA A 4 -6.91 10.81 8.09
CA ALA A 4 -6.73 12.14 7.52
C ALA A 4 -6.25 12.01 6.08
N CYS A 5 -7.12 12.27 5.11
CA CYS A 5 -6.73 12.40 3.71
C CYS A 5 -6.17 13.81 3.45
N PHE A 6 -4.96 13.88 2.91
CA PHE A 6 -4.25 15.13 2.70
C PHE A 6 -4.48 15.67 1.27
N ALA A 7 -5.50 16.49 1.11
CA ALA A 7 -5.64 17.38 -0.06
C ALA A 7 -6.49 18.60 0.30
N LYS A 8 -6.01 19.80 0.05
CA LYS A 8 -6.81 21.05 0.16
C LYS A 8 -7.03 21.64 -1.22
N ASN A 9 -8.29 21.77 -1.60
CA ASN A 9 -8.81 22.09 -2.92
C ASN A 9 -8.82 20.88 -3.88
N LYS A 10 -9.92 20.73 -4.59
CA LYS A 10 -10.07 19.76 -5.68
C LYS A 10 -8.82 19.87 -6.58
N HIS A 11 -7.95 18.83 -6.57
CA HIS A 11 -6.75 18.73 -7.42
C HIS A 11 -5.43 19.30 -6.87
N ASN A 12 -5.00 18.95 -5.67
CA ASN A 12 -3.66 19.30 -5.19
C ASN A 12 -2.55 18.42 -5.75
N TYR A 13 -2.88 17.22 -6.22
CA TYR A 13 -1.98 16.34 -6.96
C TYR A 13 -2.47 16.20 -8.41
N PRO A 14 -1.57 16.09 -9.39
CA PRO A 14 -1.92 15.78 -10.78
C PRO A 14 -2.28 14.30 -10.95
N THR A 15 -3.25 13.83 -10.17
CA THR A 15 -3.77 12.46 -10.14
C THR A 15 -5.27 12.49 -10.45
N PRO A 16 -5.90 11.38 -10.87
CA PRO A 16 -7.29 11.36 -11.31
C PRO A 16 -8.29 11.91 -10.29
N ASP A 17 -8.07 11.68 -8.99
CA ASP A 17 -8.96 12.13 -7.91
C ASP A 17 -8.35 13.25 -7.05
N GLY A 18 -7.14 13.72 -7.39
CA GLY A 18 -6.45 14.80 -6.70
C GLY A 18 -5.78 14.37 -5.39
N THR A 19 -5.75 13.08 -5.05
CA THR A 19 -5.03 12.54 -3.89
C THR A 19 -3.75 11.81 -4.29
N GLY A 20 -2.83 11.61 -3.34
CA GLY A 20 -1.56 10.94 -3.60
C GLY A 20 -1.75 9.45 -3.92
N ILE A 21 -0.98 8.95 -4.88
CA ILE A 21 -0.98 7.54 -5.27
C ILE A 21 0.21 6.83 -4.60
N ARG A 22 -0.04 5.69 -3.97
CA ARG A 22 0.96 4.87 -3.26
C ARG A 22 0.77 3.40 -3.59
N ASP A 23 1.83 2.63 -3.37
CA ASP A 23 1.80 1.18 -3.43
C ASP A 23 1.44 0.65 -2.04
N TYR A 24 0.26 0.07 -1.92
CA TYR A 24 -0.20 -0.55 -0.68
C TYR A 24 -0.01 -2.06 -0.79
N ILE A 25 0.76 -2.62 0.12
CA ILE A 25 1.04 -4.06 0.18
C ILE A 25 0.42 -4.69 1.41
N HIS A 26 -0.17 -5.86 1.26
CA HIS A 26 -0.69 -6.64 2.38
C HIS A 26 0.45 -7.12 3.29
N VAL A 27 0.26 -7.04 4.61
CA VAL A 27 1.29 -7.42 5.60
C VAL A 27 1.75 -8.88 5.46
N VAL A 28 0.86 -9.78 5.05
CA VAL A 28 1.20 -11.20 4.79
C VAL A 28 2.11 -11.32 3.57
N ASP A 29 1.84 -10.61 2.50
CA ASP A 29 2.71 -10.62 1.30
C ASP A 29 4.06 -10.00 1.60
N LEU A 30 4.09 -8.91 2.37
CA LEU A 30 5.35 -8.33 2.84
C LEU A 30 6.16 -9.34 3.67
N ALA A 31 5.51 -10.08 4.58
CA ALA A 31 6.17 -11.14 5.36
C ALA A 31 6.71 -12.27 4.47
N LYS A 32 5.93 -12.72 3.46
CA LYS A 32 6.39 -13.69 2.45
C LYS A 32 7.61 -13.17 1.68
N GLY A 33 7.62 -11.88 1.31
CA GLY A 33 8.76 -11.24 0.64
C GLY A 33 10.03 -11.25 1.49
N HIS A 34 9.91 -10.97 2.79
CA HIS A 34 11.04 -11.09 3.71
C HIS A 34 11.56 -12.52 3.81
N LEU A 35 10.65 -13.50 3.86
CA LEU A 35 11.04 -14.90 3.89
C LEU A 35 11.76 -15.33 2.60
N ALA A 36 11.29 -14.88 1.44
CA ALA A 36 11.96 -15.14 0.17
C ALA A 36 13.36 -14.52 0.13
N ALA A 37 13.53 -13.29 0.66
CA ALA A 37 14.83 -12.64 0.76
C ALA A 37 15.78 -13.38 1.72
N LEU A 38 15.28 -13.92 2.84
CA LEU A 38 16.08 -14.75 3.76
C LEU A 38 16.59 -16.02 3.06
N ASN A 39 15.71 -16.75 2.39
CA ASN A 39 16.10 -17.95 1.64
C ASN A 39 17.14 -17.65 0.55
N PHE A 40 16.99 -16.52 -0.14
CA PHE A 40 17.97 -16.03 -1.11
C PHE A 40 19.34 -15.78 -0.46
N SER A 41 19.36 -15.17 0.73
CA SER A 41 20.59 -14.77 1.43
C SER A 41 21.42 -15.97 1.90
N GLU A 42 20.82 -17.14 2.10
CA GLU A 42 21.54 -18.37 2.49
C GLU A 42 22.53 -18.83 1.40
N GLN A 43 22.19 -18.53 0.13
CA GLN A 43 22.96 -18.97 -1.04
C GLN A 43 23.79 -17.83 -1.67
N HIS A 44 23.54 -16.58 -1.26
CA HIS A 44 24.16 -15.39 -1.84
C HIS A 44 24.85 -14.58 -0.75
N LYS A 45 26.15 -14.34 -0.93
CA LYS A 45 26.94 -13.50 -0.03
C LYS A 45 27.01 -12.08 -0.57
N GLY A 46 26.99 -11.10 0.33
CA GLY A 46 27.14 -9.70 0.00
C GLY A 46 25.89 -8.88 0.34
N PHE A 47 25.72 -7.76 -0.33
CA PHE A 47 24.61 -6.81 -0.12
C PHE A 47 23.78 -6.72 -1.38
N ASP A 48 22.47 -6.84 -1.23
CA ASP A 48 21.52 -6.64 -2.32
C ASP A 48 20.28 -5.87 -1.86
N ILE A 49 19.57 -5.22 -2.78
CA ILE A 49 18.39 -4.39 -2.50
C ILE A 49 17.23 -4.89 -3.38
N PHE A 50 16.08 -5.11 -2.75
CA PHE A 50 14.84 -5.49 -3.41
C PHE A 50 13.71 -4.55 -2.98
N ASN A 51 12.94 -4.05 -3.96
CA ASN A 51 11.68 -3.40 -3.68
C ASN A 51 10.59 -4.47 -3.52
N LEU A 52 9.84 -4.39 -2.43
CA LEU A 52 8.67 -5.23 -2.19
C LEU A 52 7.42 -4.35 -2.26
N GLY A 53 6.53 -4.67 -3.18
CA GLY A 53 5.29 -3.95 -3.43
C GLY A 53 4.40 -4.74 -4.37
N THR A 54 3.27 -4.15 -4.75
CA THR A 54 2.37 -4.72 -5.76
C THR A 54 2.75 -4.30 -7.17
N GLY A 55 3.53 -3.22 -7.30
CA GLY A 55 3.81 -2.56 -8.58
C GLY A 55 2.62 -1.76 -9.12
N THR A 56 1.55 -1.64 -8.34
CA THR A 56 0.32 -0.93 -8.70
C THR A 56 0.10 0.23 -7.76
N GLY A 57 -0.15 1.42 -8.34
CA GLY A 57 -0.46 2.61 -7.56
C GLY A 57 -1.96 2.70 -7.28
N VAL A 58 -2.33 2.94 -6.03
CA VAL A 58 -3.70 3.19 -5.58
C VAL A 58 -3.77 4.55 -4.91
N SER A 59 -4.80 5.34 -5.20
CA SER A 59 -4.99 6.64 -4.57
C SER A 59 -5.53 6.53 -3.15
N VAL A 60 -5.36 7.58 -2.34
CA VAL A 60 -5.89 7.58 -0.97
C VAL A 60 -7.41 7.52 -0.95
N LEU A 61 -8.10 8.22 -1.86
CA LEU A 61 -9.56 8.15 -1.94
C LEU A 61 -10.05 6.78 -2.42
N GLU A 62 -9.35 6.17 -3.37
CA GLU A 62 -9.64 4.81 -3.81
C GLU A 62 -9.51 3.82 -2.64
N LEU A 63 -8.45 3.92 -1.83
CA LEU A 63 -8.29 3.10 -0.63
C LEU A 63 -9.44 3.30 0.37
N VAL A 64 -9.85 4.56 0.62
CA VAL A 64 -10.98 4.86 1.53
C VAL A 64 -12.27 4.26 1.00
N ASN A 65 -12.57 4.47 -0.28
CA ASN A 65 -13.79 3.95 -0.91
C ASN A 65 -13.82 2.41 -0.86
N THR A 66 -12.69 1.76 -1.18
CA THR A 66 -12.57 0.29 -1.09
C THR A 66 -12.79 -0.20 0.33
N PHE A 67 -12.21 0.50 1.32
CA PHE A 67 -12.39 0.13 2.73
C PHE A 67 -13.86 0.24 3.17
N GLU A 68 -14.55 1.32 2.78
CA GLU A 68 -15.98 1.51 3.06
C GLU A 68 -16.84 0.42 2.42
N GLU A 69 -16.58 0.13 1.14
CA GLU A 69 -17.34 -0.84 0.35
C GLU A 69 -17.22 -2.26 0.91
N VAL A 70 -15.97 -2.74 1.14
CA VAL A 70 -15.76 -4.14 1.53
C VAL A 70 -16.11 -4.44 3.00
N ASN A 71 -16.17 -3.42 3.85
CA ASN A 71 -16.48 -3.57 5.28
C ASN A 71 -17.85 -3.02 5.67
N GLU A 72 -18.60 -2.44 4.71
CA GLU A 72 -19.91 -1.83 4.94
C GLU A 72 -19.91 -0.79 6.07
N VAL A 73 -18.85 0.02 6.15
CA VAL A 73 -18.65 1.05 7.18
C VAL A 73 -18.36 2.40 6.55
N GLN A 74 -18.65 3.47 7.26
CA GLN A 74 -18.25 4.82 6.86
C GLN A 74 -16.92 5.19 7.52
N VAL A 75 -16.00 5.75 6.74
CA VAL A 75 -14.72 6.28 7.20
C VAL A 75 -14.77 7.80 7.18
N PRO A 76 -14.95 8.48 8.32
CA PRO A 76 -14.93 9.93 8.33
C PRO A 76 -13.53 10.44 7.98
N TYR A 77 -13.43 11.28 6.95
CA TYR A 77 -12.18 11.89 6.53
C TYR A 77 -12.35 13.38 6.25
N GLU A 78 -11.25 14.10 6.30
CA GLU A 78 -11.17 15.51 5.95
C GLU A 78 -10.08 15.72 4.88
N ILE A 79 -10.40 16.51 3.87
CA ILE A 79 -9.45 16.92 2.84
C ILE A 79 -8.67 18.13 3.36
N VAL A 80 -7.38 17.94 3.58
CA VAL A 80 -6.47 18.95 4.11
C VAL A 80 -5.36 19.31 3.10
N GLY A 81 -4.57 20.35 3.39
CA GLY A 81 -3.50 20.80 2.51
C GLY A 81 -2.39 19.77 2.31
N ARG A 82 -1.82 19.72 1.11
CA ARG A 82 -0.63 18.92 0.77
C ARG A 82 0.53 19.25 1.69
N ARG A 83 1.20 18.21 2.19
CA ARG A 83 2.44 18.38 2.98
C ARG A 83 3.60 18.75 2.06
N ALA A 84 4.53 19.55 2.58
CA ALA A 84 5.77 19.86 1.86
C ALA A 84 6.58 18.58 1.64
N GLY A 85 7.07 18.39 0.41
CA GLY A 85 7.87 17.21 0.05
C GLY A 85 7.08 15.97 -0.40
N ASP A 86 5.73 15.95 -0.26
CA ASP A 86 4.94 14.84 -0.80
C ASP A 86 5.00 14.81 -2.33
N ILE A 87 5.21 13.62 -2.89
CA ILE A 87 5.16 13.37 -4.34
C ILE A 87 3.77 12.86 -4.75
N ALA A 88 3.38 13.14 -6.00
CA ALA A 88 2.05 12.77 -6.48
C ALA A 88 1.86 11.26 -6.53
N GLU A 89 2.85 10.54 -7.06
CA GLU A 89 2.80 9.11 -7.28
C GLU A 89 4.10 8.44 -6.82
N CYS A 90 3.96 7.29 -6.13
CA CYS A 90 5.08 6.45 -5.74
C CYS A 90 4.62 5.01 -5.59
N TYR A 91 5.14 4.13 -6.42
CA TYR A 91 4.93 2.67 -6.35
C TYR A 91 6.21 1.93 -6.78
N ALA A 92 6.30 0.66 -6.40
CA ALA A 92 7.51 -0.12 -6.55
C ALA A 92 7.74 -0.61 -7.98
N ASP A 93 8.99 -0.61 -8.44
CA ASP A 93 9.41 -1.51 -9.51
C ASP A 93 9.73 -2.88 -8.89
N ILE A 94 8.84 -3.83 -9.12
CA ILE A 94 8.89 -5.19 -8.56
C ILE A 94 9.70 -6.17 -9.42
N THR A 95 10.20 -5.74 -10.57
CA THR A 95 10.85 -6.60 -11.59
C THR A 95 11.98 -7.44 -11.00
N LYS A 96 12.81 -6.85 -10.15
CA LYS A 96 13.95 -7.56 -9.55
C LYS A 96 13.49 -8.59 -8.51
N ALA A 97 12.53 -8.25 -7.66
CA ALA A 97 11.96 -9.18 -6.68
C ALA A 97 11.35 -10.41 -7.36
N ASN A 98 10.54 -10.20 -8.40
CA ASN A 98 9.93 -11.28 -9.16
C ASN A 98 10.97 -12.20 -9.81
N LYS A 99 11.98 -11.63 -10.48
CA LYS A 99 12.98 -12.42 -11.23
C LYS A 99 13.98 -13.14 -10.34
N VAL A 100 14.40 -12.51 -9.25
CA VAL A 100 15.50 -13.00 -8.42
C VAL A 100 15.00 -13.78 -7.21
N LEU A 101 13.97 -13.28 -6.52
CA LEU A 101 13.39 -13.95 -5.35
C LEU A 101 12.26 -14.93 -5.73
N GLY A 102 11.72 -14.85 -6.96
CA GLY A 102 10.53 -15.61 -7.35
C GLY A 102 9.29 -15.21 -6.53
N TRP A 103 9.26 -13.97 -6.06
CA TRP A 103 8.19 -13.47 -5.17
C TRP A 103 7.39 -12.36 -5.85
N GLU A 104 6.09 -12.40 -5.64
CA GLU A 104 5.15 -11.35 -6.00
C GLU A 104 4.05 -11.21 -4.93
N ALA A 105 3.42 -10.04 -4.86
CA ALA A 105 2.26 -9.83 -4.00
C ALA A 105 1.03 -10.51 -4.62
N GLU A 106 0.28 -11.27 -3.82
CA GLU A 106 -0.87 -12.08 -4.25
C GLU A 106 -2.20 -11.52 -3.76
N LEU A 107 -2.19 -10.79 -2.63
CA LEU A 107 -3.40 -10.31 -1.97
C LEU A 107 -3.81 -8.93 -2.48
N SER A 108 -5.09 -8.77 -2.70
CA SER A 108 -5.68 -7.54 -3.24
C SER A 108 -5.81 -6.43 -2.19
N ILE A 109 -6.15 -5.22 -2.65
CA ILE A 109 -6.45 -4.10 -1.76
C ILE A 109 -7.73 -4.36 -0.93
N GLU A 110 -8.69 -5.08 -1.49
CA GLU A 110 -9.91 -5.50 -0.80
C GLU A 110 -9.60 -6.48 0.34
N ASP A 111 -8.70 -7.45 0.10
CA ASP A 111 -8.22 -8.38 1.13
C ASP A 111 -7.54 -7.62 2.27
N MET A 112 -6.68 -6.67 1.91
CA MET A 112 -5.98 -5.81 2.87
C MET A 112 -6.96 -5.02 3.74
N CYS A 113 -7.98 -4.40 3.14
CA CYS A 113 -9.00 -3.62 3.85
C CYS A 113 -9.84 -4.50 4.78
N LYS A 114 -10.25 -5.70 4.34
CA LYS A 114 -11.01 -6.66 5.14
C LYS A 114 -10.20 -7.16 6.34
N ASP A 115 -8.95 -7.54 6.11
CA ASP A 115 -8.08 -8.07 7.16
C ASP A 115 -7.71 -7.00 8.19
N ALA A 116 -7.46 -5.76 7.75
CA ALA A 116 -7.22 -4.62 8.64
C ALA A 116 -8.43 -4.32 9.53
N TRP A 117 -9.65 -4.36 8.97
CA TRP A 117 -10.87 -4.15 9.75
C TRP A 117 -11.15 -5.29 10.71
N ARG A 118 -10.97 -6.53 10.28
CA ARG A 118 -11.08 -7.71 11.15
C ARG A 118 -10.11 -7.64 12.33
N TRP A 119 -8.88 -7.20 12.10
CA TRP A 119 -7.91 -6.97 13.16
C TRP A 119 -8.40 -5.93 14.16
N GLU A 120 -8.86 -4.77 13.71
CA GLU A 120 -9.39 -3.71 14.59
C GLU A 120 -10.54 -4.19 15.47
N LEU A 121 -11.44 -5.01 14.92
CA LEU A 121 -12.56 -5.58 15.68
C LEU A 121 -12.14 -6.59 16.75
N ASN A 122 -11.05 -7.31 16.53
CA ASN A 122 -10.58 -8.39 17.41
C ASN A 122 -9.54 -7.91 18.45
N CYS A 123 -8.99 -6.72 18.32
CA CYS A 123 -8.00 -6.16 19.23
C CYS A 123 -8.59 -5.33 20.39
N LYS A 124 -9.89 -5.47 20.66
CA LYS A 124 -10.60 -4.77 21.77
C LYS A 124 -10.78 -5.65 22.98
#